data_9ed0d58e5418eb406ed1f2b81b9b3ba6
#
_entry.id   9ed0d58e5418eb406ed1f2b81b9b3ba6
#
_cell.length_a   1.000
_cell.length_b   1.000
_cell.length_c   1.000
_cell.angle_alpha   90.00
_cell.angle_beta   90.00
_cell.angle_gamma   90.00
#
_symmetry.space_group_name_H-M   'P 1'
#
loop_
_entity.id
_entity.type
_entity.pdbx_description
1 polymer ?
#
loop_
_entity_poly.entity_id
_entity_poly.type
_entity_poly.pdbx_seq_one_letter_code
_entity_poly.pdbx_strand_id
1 'polypeptide(L)'
;MSQKVRDIVIIVFGVTSAVNAIYQLVFRQDIVLFFMSAMFSRLAFYTWVNRDNPDKLKRINFGGAIIFVGMLATIAFILFMNHFFGFEQWESWQKSVVRLTFIFGLAAIVNRYFKK
;
A
#
# COMPACT_ATOMS: atom_id res chain seq x y z
N MET A 1 5.45 -13.50 -21.17
CA MET A 1 4.30 -14.01 -20.41
C MET A 1 3.04 -13.91 -21.25
N SER A 2 2.25 -14.97 -21.31
CA SER A 2 1.00 -14.93 -22.08
C SER A 2 -0.02 -13.99 -21.43
N GLN A 3 -0.95 -13.44 -22.21
CA GLN A 3 -2.00 -12.57 -21.70
C GLN A 3 -2.84 -13.26 -20.64
N LYS A 4 -3.14 -14.54 -20.85
CA LYS A 4 -3.96 -15.33 -19.91
C LYS A 4 -3.27 -15.46 -18.54
N VAL A 5 -1.97 -15.75 -18.52
CA VAL A 5 -1.20 -15.85 -17.27
C VAL A 5 -1.14 -14.49 -16.57
N ARG A 6 -0.91 -13.44 -17.32
CA ARG A 6 -0.90 -12.07 -16.78
C ARG A 6 -2.22 -11.74 -16.11
N ASP A 7 -3.34 -12.03 -16.77
CA ASP A 7 -4.66 -11.73 -16.25
C ASP A 7 -4.93 -12.50 -14.96
N ILE A 8 -4.56 -13.77 -14.90
CA ILE A 8 -4.71 -14.61 -13.70
C ILE A 8 -3.90 -14.03 -12.56
N VAL A 9 -2.64 -13.63 -12.81
CA VAL A 9 -1.76 -13.05 -11.77
C VAL A 9 -2.36 -11.76 -11.20
N ILE A 10 -2.89 -10.89 -12.08
CA ILE A 10 -3.48 -9.62 -11.64
C ILE A 10 -4.71 -9.89 -10.76
N ILE A 11 -5.60 -10.80 -11.18
CA ILE A 11 -6.81 -11.12 -10.43
C ILE A 11 -6.45 -11.72 -9.07
N VAL A 12 -5.53 -12.70 -9.04
CA VAL A 12 -5.11 -13.36 -7.80
C VAL A 12 -4.50 -12.34 -6.85
N PHE A 13 -3.62 -11.49 -7.34
CA PHE A 13 -2.98 -10.46 -6.52
C PHE A 13 -4.01 -9.48 -5.96
N GLY A 14 -4.94 -9.01 -6.79
CA GLY A 14 -5.97 -8.06 -6.37
C GLY A 14 -6.91 -8.66 -5.33
N VAL A 15 -7.39 -9.88 -5.55
CA VAL A 15 -8.29 -10.57 -4.61
C VAL A 15 -7.58 -10.87 -3.30
N THR A 16 -6.33 -11.36 -3.36
CA THR A 16 -5.54 -11.67 -2.16
C THR A 16 -5.31 -10.41 -1.33
N SER A 17 -4.95 -9.30 -1.98
CA SER A 17 -4.74 -8.02 -1.30
C SER A 17 -6.03 -7.51 -0.66
N ALA A 18 -7.17 -7.62 -1.34
CA ALA A 18 -8.46 -7.19 -0.81
C ALA A 18 -8.86 -8.02 0.41
N VAL A 19 -8.71 -9.35 0.33
CA VAL A 19 -9.00 -10.26 1.46
C VAL A 19 -8.09 -9.95 2.64
N ASN A 20 -6.79 -9.74 2.38
CA ASN A 20 -5.85 -9.38 3.43
C ASN A 20 -6.21 -8.05 4.09
N ALA A 21 -6.65 -7.06 3.29
CA ALA A 21 -7.08 -5.76 3.83
C ALA A 21 -8.25 -5.93 4.81
N ILE A 22 -9.26 -6.72 4.42
CA ILE A 22 -10.40 -7.00 5.28
C ILE A 22 -9.96 -7.73 6.54
N TYR A 23 -9.10 -8.75 6.39
CA TYR A 23 -8.56 -9.50 7.52
C TYR A 23 -7.85 -8.60 8.53
N GLN A 24 -6.96 -7.73 8.05
CA GLN A 24 -6.21 -6.85 8.92
C GLN A 24 -7.12 -5.85 9.64
N LEU A 25 -8.16 -5.35 8.97
CA LEU A 25 -9.10 -4.41 9.56
C LEU A 25 -9.98 -5.06 10.62
N VAL A 26 -10.57 -6.23 10.29
CA VAL A 26 -11.59 -6.86 11.14
C VAL A 26 -10.97 -7.68 12.27
N PHE A 27 -9.97 -8.50 11.97
CA PHE A 27 -9.42 -9.46 12.93
C PHE A 27 -8.21 -8.94 13.70
N ARG A 28 -7.35 -8.18 13.06
CA ARG A 28 -6.15 -7.66 13.70
C ARG A 28 -6.24 -6.18 14.05
N GLN A 29 -7.23 -5.49 13.52
CA GLN A 29 -7.44 -4.05 13.73
C GLN A 29 -6.18 -3.23 13.41
N ASP A 30 -5.42 -3.67 12.42
CA ASP A 30 -4.20 -2.99 11.99
C ASP A 30 -4.53 -2.08 10.80
N ILE A 31 -4.75 -0.81 11.11
CA ILE A 31 -5.12 0.21 10.12
C ILE A 31 -4.01 0.40 9.09
N VAL A 32 -2.74 0.30 9.52
CA VAL A 32 -1.58 0.49 8.63
C VAL A 32 -1.58 -0.58 7.54
N LEU A 33 -1.67 -1.85 7.94
CA LEU A 33 -1.67 -2.96 6.99
C LEU A 33 -2.94 -2.97 6.13
N PHE A 34 -4.07 -2.54 6.72
CA PHE A 34 -5.31 -2.38 5.96
C PHE A 34 -5.12 -1.40 4.79
N PHE A 35 -4.60 -0.19 5.05
CA PHE A 35 -4.40 0.81 4.01
C PHE A 35 -3.38 0.36 2.97
N MET A 36 -2.30 -0.29 3.39
CA MET A 36 -1.29 -0.79 2.45
C MET A 36 -1.86 -1.87 1.53
N SER A 37 -2.61 -2.81 2.10
CA SER A 37 -3.26 -3.87 1.30
C SER A 37 -4.31 -3.29 0.36
N ALA A 38 -5.06 -2.28 0.81
CA ALA A 38 -6.05 -1.59 -0.02
C ALA A 38 -5.37 -0.87 -1.20
N MET A 39 -4.21 -0.25 -0.97
CA MET A 39 -3.44 0.39 -2.03
C MET A 39 -2.98 -0.61 -3.09
N PHE A 40 -2.51 -1.78 -2.67
CA PHE A 40 -2.11 -2.83 -3.60
C PHE A 40 -3.29 -3.38 -4.39
N SER A 41 -4.45 -3.54 -3.75
CA SER A 41 -5.68 -3.97 -4.42
C SER A 41 -6.10 -2.95 -5.47
N ARG A 42 -6.05 -1.67 -5.14
CA ARG A 42 -6.35 -0.58 -6.07
C ARG A 42 -5.37 -0.56 -7.25
N LEU A 43 -4.09 -0.79 -6.98
CA LEU A 43 -3.06 -0.87 -8.01
C LEU A 43 -3.36 -2.03 -8.98
N ALA A 44 -3.73 -3.19 -8.44
CA ALA A 44 -4.11 -4.35 -9.25
C ALA A 44 -5.33 -4.03 -10.13
N PHE A 45 -6.32 -3.33 -9.60
CA PHE A 45 -7.50 -2.91 -10.34
C PHE A 45 -7.14 -1.99 -11.51
N TYR A 46 -6.29 -0.99 -11.27
CA TYR A 46 -5.83 -0.10 -12.33
C TYR A 46 -5.04 -0.86 -13.39
N THR A 47 -4.21 -1.81 -12.99
CA THR A 47 -3.47 -2.66 -13.92
C THR A 47 -4.42 -3.48 -14.78
N TRP A 48 -5.46 -4.04 -14.17
CA TRP A 48 -6.47 -4.81 -14.91
C TRP A 48 -7.18 -3.97 -15.96
N VAL A 49 -7.65 -2.79 -15.57
CA VAL A 49 -8.39 -1.89 -16.48
C VAL A 49 -7.52 -1.44 -17.65
N ASN A 50 -6.23 -1.22 -17.41
CA ASN A 50 -5.31 -0.68 -18.42
C ASN A 50 -4.34 -1.73 -18.97
N ARG A 51 -4.67 -3.03 -18.84
CA ARG A 51 -3.75 -4.11 -19.20
C ARG A 51 -3.32 -4.10 -20.67
N ASP A 52 -4.12 -3.53 -21.54
CA ASP A 52 -3.82 -3.46 -22.97
C ASP A 52 -3.19 -2.12 -23.39
N ASN A 53 -2.88 -1.25 -22.43
CA ASN A 53 -2.27 0.04 -22.68
C ASN A 53 -0.86 0.10 -22.06
N PRO A 54 0.20 -0.15 -22.86
CA PRO A 54 1.56 -0.24 -22.31
C PRO A 54 2.04 1.06 -21.65
N ASP A 55 1.62 2.22 -22.14
CA ASP A 55 2.04 3.50 -21.56
C ASP A 55 1.48 3.68 -20.16
N LYS A 56 0.19 3.36 -19.97
CA LYS A 56 -0.44 3.45 -18.66
C LYS A 56 0.08 2.38 -17.71
N LEU A 57 0.34 1.17 -18.21
CA LEU A 57 0.93 0.10 -17.38
C LEU A 57 2.29 0.51 -16.85
N LYS A 58 3.12 1.13 -17.69
CA LYS A 58 4.44 1.62 -17.27
C LYS A 58 4.32 2.64 -16.14
N ARG A 59 3.35 3.55 -16.24
CA ARG A 59 3.08 4.55 -15.22
C ARG A 59 2.58 3.91 -13.92
N ILE A 60 1.70 2.91 -14.03
CA ILE A 60 1.17 2.17 -12.86
C ILE A 60 2.29 1.42 -12.17
N ASN A 61 3.19 0.77 -12.92
CA ASN A 61 4.33 0.05 -12.35
C ASN A 61 5.25 1.01 -11.59
N PHE A 62 5.47 2.20 -12.11
CA PHE A 62 6.27 3.23 -11.42
C PHE A 62 5.57 3.67 -10.13
N GLY A 63 4.23 3.84 -10.17
CA GLY A 63 3.44 4.14 -8.98
C GLY A 63 3.55 3.04 -7.93
N GLY A 64 3.55 1.77 -8.37
CA GLY A 64 3.76 0.63 -7.48
C GLY A 64 5.12 0.66 -6.81
N ALA A 65 6.16 1.07 -7.54
CA ALA A 65 7.49 1.24 -6.98
C ALA A 65 7.51 2.34 -5.91
N ILE A 66 6.78 3.44 -6.14
CA ILE A 66 6.65 4.52 -5.16
C ILE A 66 5.98 4.00 -3.88
N ILE A 67 4.91 3.21 -4.00
CA ILE A 67 4.23 2.61 -2.86
C ILE A 67 5.18 1.69 -2.10
N PHE A 68 5.94 0.86 -2.81
CA PHE A 68 6.90 -0.07 -2.19
C PHE A 68 7.97 0.68 -1.41
N VAL A 69 8.56 1.72 -2.01
CA VAL A 69 9.56 2.56 -1.35
C VAL A 69 8.96 3.25 -0.13
N GLY A 70 7.71 3.73 -0.24
CA GLY A 70 6.99 4.32 0.88
C GLY A 70 6.79 3.34 2.03
N MET A 71 6.49 2.07 1.72
CA MET A 71 6.38 1.03 2.74
C MET A 71 7.70 0.79 3.46
N LEU A 72 8.80 0.69 2.71
CA LEU A 72 10.13 0.53 3.30
C LEU A 72 10.49 1.74 4.18
N ALA A 73 10.18 2.94 3.73
CA ALA A 73 10.41 4.16 4.50
C ALA A 73 9.58 4.17 5.78
N THR A 74 8.34 3.68 5.73
CA THR A 74 7.47 3.57 6.91
C THR A 74 8.06 2.61 7.93
N ILE A 75 8.52 1.45 7.49
CA ILE A 75 9.15 0.46 8.36
C ILE A 75 10.41 1.05 9.00
N ALA A 76 11.26 1.68 8.20
CA ALA A 76 12.48 2.32 8.69
C ALA A 76 12.17 3.41 9.71
N PHE A 77 11.13 4.21 9.46
CA PHE A 77 10.70 5.28 10.37
C PHE A 77 10.24 4.71 11.70
N ILE A 78 9.44 3.64 11.68
CA ILE A 78 8.95 2.98 12.90
C ILE A 78 10.13 2.43 13.71
N LEU A 79 11.08 1.76 13.05
CA LEU A 79 12.27 1.24 13.72
C LEU A 79 13.12 2.36 14.32
N PHE A 80 13.28 3.45 13.60
CA PHE A 80 14.00 4.63 14.08
C PHE A 80 13.34 5.21 15.34
N MET A 81 12.01 5.37 15.30
CA MET A 81 11.27 5.90 16.44
C MET A 81 11.37 5.00 17.66
N ASN A 82 11.32 3.66 17.47
CA ASN A 82 11.49 2.73 18.57
C ASN A 82 12.88 2.83 19.20
N HIS A 83 13.89 2.94 18.36
CA HIS A 83 15.28 2.95 18.84
C HIS A 83 15.62 4.24 19.59
N PHE A 84 15.23 5.39 19.06
CA PHE A 84 15.63 6.70 19.62
C PHE A 84 14.63 7.29 20.59
N PHE A 85 13.34 7.01 20.42
CA PHE A 85 12.27 7.67 21.19
C PHE A 85 11.40 6.70 21.98
N GLY A 86 11.70 5.38 21.96
CA GLY A 86 10.91 4.39 22.68
C GLY A 86 9.46 4.34 22.23
N PHE A 87 9.22 4.35 20.91
CA PHE A 87 7.89 4.45 20.32
C PHE A 87 6.93 3.36 20.83
N GLU A 88 7.43 2.16 21.11
CA GLU A 88 6.60 1.06 21.63
C GLU A 88 6.04 1.33 23.02
N GLN A 89 6.71 2.19 23.79
CA GLN A 89 6.24 2.58 25.12
C GLN A 89 5.24 3.71 25.10
N TRP A 90 5.00 4.30 23.92
CA TRP A 90 4.03 5.37 23.77
C TRP A 90 2.61 4.83 23.94
N GLU A 91 1.70 5.71 24.35
CA GLU A 91 0.29 5.34 24.44
C GLU A 91 -0.28 4.99 23.08
N SER A 92 -1.30 4.13 23.09
CA SER A 92 -1.90 3.58 21.88
C SER A 92 -2.37 4.67 20.91
N TRP A 93 -2.98 5.74 21.43
CA TRP A 93 -3.47 6.84 20.61
C TRP A 93 -2.32 7.61 19.94
N GLN A 94 -1.19 7.77 20.63
CA GLN A 94 -0.02 8.44 20.06
C GLN A 94 0.55 7.65 18.89
N LYS A 95 0.67 6.33 19.05
CA LYS A 95 1.11 5.43 17.97
C LYS A 95 0.18 5.52 16.77
N SER A 96 -1.12 5.52 17.02
CA SER A 96 -2.12 5.60 15.95
C SER A 96 -2.03 6.93 15.19
N VAL A 97 -1.86 8.04 15.89
CA VAL A 97 -1.73 9.35 15.27
C VAL A 97 -0.52 9.40 14.34
N VAL A 98 0.63 8.93 14.80
CA VAL A 98 1.87 8.92 14.00
C VAL A 98 1.69 8.04 12.76
N ARG A 99 1.16 6.84 12.93
CA ARG A 99 0.94 5.90 11.83
C ARG A 99 -0.03 6.46 10.81
N LEU A 100 -1.16 7.01 11.26
CA LEU A 100 -2.16 7.58 10.36
C LEU A 100 -1.62 8.80 9.61
N THR A 101 -0.87 9.67 10.27
CA THR A 101 -0.24 10.81 9.62
C THR A 101 0.68 10.35 8.49
N PHE A 102 1.48 9.33 8.74
CA PHE A 102 2.42 8.80 7.75
C PHE A 102 1.67 8.19 6.56
N ILE A 103 0.61 7.42 6.84
CA ILE A 103 -0.21 6.79 5.80
C ILE A 103 -0.92 7.85 4.95
N PHE A 104 -1.51 8.86 5.57
CA PHE A 104 -2.17 9.94 4.83
C PHE A 104 -1.18 10.71 3.96
N GLY A 105 0.04 10.94 4.45
CA GLY A 105 1.09 11.55 3.65
C GLY A 105 1.45 10.71 2.43
N LEU A 106 1.64 9.42 2.62
CA LEU A 106 1.93 8.49 1.54
C LEU A 106 0.78 8.42 0.54
N ALA A 107 -0.46 8.32 1.04
CA ALA A 107 -1.65 8.29 0.19
C ALA A 107 -1.80 9.56 -0.63
N ALA A 108 -1.49 10.72 -0.05
CA ALA A 108 -1.53 12.00 -0.76
C ALA A 108 -0.50 12.05 -1.88
N ILE A 109 0.71 11.56 -1.64
CA ILE A 109 1.77 11.49 -2.65
C ILE A 109 1.36 10.58 -3.79
N VAL A 110 0.87 9.38 -3.49
CA VAL A 110 0.43 8.41 -4.49
C VAL A 110 -0.74 8.98 -5.31
N ASN A 111 -1.72 9.56 -4.62
CA ASN A 111 -2.88 10.15 -5.27
C ASN A 111 -2.50 11.28 -6.23
N ARG A 112 -1.58 12.13 -5.79
CA ARG A 112 -1.06 13.23 -6.62
C ARG A 112 -0.33 12.70 -7.87
N TYR A 113 0.42 11.61 -7.70
CA TYR A 113 1.11 10.96 -8.81
C TYR A 113 0.10 10.44 -9.85
N PHE A 114 -0.93 9.72 -9.41
CA PHE A 114 -1.91 9.12 -10.32
C PHE A 114 -2.86 10.14 -10.92
N LYS A 115 -3.04 11.29 -10.29
CA LYS A 115 -3.92 12.34 -10.78
C LYS A 115 -3.35 13.06 -12.01
N LYS A 116 -2.05 13.02 -12.21
CA LYS A 116 -1.40 13.58 -13.39
C LYS A 116 -1.47 12.58 -14.53
#